data_cc55c2411cbd2b082f383a2de53ccc5c
#
_entry.id   cc55c2411cbd2b082f383a2de53ccc5c
#
_cell.length_a   1.000
_cell.length_b   1.000
_cell.length_c   1.000
_cell.angle_alpha   90.00
_cell.angle_beta   90.00
_cell.angle_gamma   90.00
#
_symmetry.space_group_name_H-M   'P 1'
#
loop_
_entity.id
_entity.type
_entity.pdbx_description
1 polymer ?
#
loop_
_entity_poly.entity_id
_entity_poly.type
_entity_poly.pdbx_seq_one_letter_code
_entity_poly.pdbx_strand_id
1 'polypeptide(L)'
;MCVTLGGNPILKGVNAALAHRSITALIGLNGAGKSTLLRALVKEVPYTGRIEFHCGHDHSRPNPDHVGYVPQQLRVEANLPLTVRDLFGMVLQRRPLFLGISRRVRERMAHLLERVGALGLLDRPVEKLSGGELQRVLLALAMEPEPELLLLDEPAAGIDFQEEDKFYDLITALNQRTGVTILLVSHDLSVVSRMAHHVLCLEGGRIQCQGSPREIVNEEMLGHTFGSRKGFYEHHHPHPHPHPET
;
A
#
# COMPACT_ATOMS: atom_id res chain seq x y z
N MET A 1 1.26 -16.90 -11.65
CA MET A 1 0.37 -15.89 -12.25
C MET A 1 1.08 -15.19 -13.41
N CYS A 2 0.37 -14.98 -14.56
CA CYS A 2 0.88 -14.19 -15.69
C CYS A 2 -0.13 -13.09 -16.05
N VAL A 3 0.38 -11.94 -16.51
CA VAL A 3 -0.41 -10.79 -16.98
C VAL A 3 0.16 -10.28 -18.30
N THR A 4 -0.73 -10.08 -19.29
CA THR A 4 -0.39 -9.48 -20.59
C THR A 4 -1.27 -8.26 -20.81
N LEU A 5 -0.68 -7.10 -21.08
CA LEU A 5 -1.39 -5.85 -21.35
C LEU A 5 -0.97 -5.31 -22.72
N GLY A 6 -1.95 -5.00 -23.56
CA GLY A 6 -1.68 -4.50 -24.92
C GLY A 6 -0.76 -5.41 -25.75
N GLY A 7 -0.86 -6.73 -25.57
CA GLY A 7 0.02 -7.71 -26.23
C GLY A 7 1.40 -7.90 -25.60
N ASN A 8 1.77 -7.08 -24.61
CA ASN A 8 3.07 -7.17 -23.93
C ASN A 8 2.97 -8.00 -22.65
N PRO A 9 3.80 -9.04 -22.43
CA PRO A 9 3.83 -9.82 -21.20
C PRO A 9 4.50 -9.02 -20.09
N ILE A 10 3.71 -8.54 -19.12
CA ILE A 10 4.18 -7.75 -17.98
C ILE A 10 4.61 -8.67 -16.83
N LEU A 11 3.76 -9.65 -16.47
CA LEU A 11 4.09 -10.64 -15.45
C LEU A 11 4.22 -12.02 -16.10
N LYS A 12 5.31 -12.74 -15.77
CA LYS A 12 5.75 -13.95 -16.48
C LYS A 12 5.94 -15.11 -15.49
N GLY A 13 4.85 -15.68 -15.00
CA GLY A 13 4.92 -16.83 -14.09
C GLY A 13 5.30 -16.41 -12.66
N VAL A 14 4.77 -15.27 -12.17
CA VAL A 14 4.95 -14.87 -10.77
C VAL A 14 4.39 -15.96 -9.85
N ASN A 15 5.23 -16.44 -8.93
CA ASN A 15 4.90 -17.39 -7.89
C ASN A 15 5.48 -16.87 -6.57
N ALA A 16 4.62 -16.57 -5.62
CA ALA A 16 5.00 -16.06 -4.31
C ALA A 16 3.94 -16.43 -3.27
N ALA A 17 4.35 -16.52 -2.02
CA ALA A 17 3.48 -16.72 -0.88
C ALA A 17 3.65 -15.55 0.11
N LEU A 18 2.54 -15.06 0.65
CA LEU A 18 2.53 -14.06 1.71
C LEU A 18 2.21 -14.76 3.02
N ALA A 19 3.05 -14.56 4.04
CA ALA A 19 2.80 -15.10 5.35
C ALA A 19 1.62 -14.37 6.01
N HIS A 20 0.72 -15.12 6.64
CA HIS A 20 -0.44 -14.55 7.33
C HIS A 20 -0.01 -13.57 8.43
N ARG A 21 -0.72 -12.47 8.59
CA ARG A 21 -0.46 -11.41 9.57
C ARG A 21 0.90 -10.75 9.48
N SER A 22 1.58 -10.88 8.37
CA SER A 22 2.89 -10.27 8.16
C SER A 22 2.84 -9.07 7.21
N ILE A 23 3.90 -8.28 7.23
CA ILE A 23 4.17 -7.25 6.24
C ILE A 23 5.21 -7.81 5.27
N THR A 24 4.84 -7.96 4.00
CA THR A 24 5.75 -8.34 2.92
C THR A 24 6.01 -7.12 2.06
N ALA A 25 7.28 -6.79 1.83
CA ALA A 25 7.67 -5.73 0.91
C ALA A 25 7.89 -6.30 -0.49
N LEU A 26 7.36 -5.62 -1.50
CA LEU A 26 7.61 -5.88 -2.92
C LEU A 26 8.52 -4.78 -3.47
N ILE A 27 9.77 -5.13 -3.74
CA ILE A 27 10.76 -4.21 -4.29
C ILE A 27 11.06 -4.53 -5.76
N GLY A 28 11.60 -3.57 -6.48
CA GLY A 28 11.97 -3.74 -7.88
C GLY A 28 12.07 -2.40 -8.62
N LEU A 29 12.73 -2.39 -9.77
CA LEU A 29 12.88 -1.20 -10.59
C LEU A 29 11.52 -0.68 -11.11
N ASN A 30 11.50 0.59 -11.52
CA ASN A 30 10.34 1.16 -12.20
C ASN A 30 10.05 0.39 -13.49
N GLY A 31 8.77 0.05 -13.72
CA GLY A 31 8.37 -0.76 -14.86
C GLY A 31 8.52 -2.29 -14.66
N ALA A 32 9.01 -2.77 -13.51
CA ALA A 32 9.13 -4.20 -13.25
C ALA A 32 7.79 -4.95 -13.17
N GLY A 33 6.67 -4.22 -13.03
CA GLY A 33 5.33 -4.80 -12.95
C GLY A 33 4.71 -4.80 -11.55
N LYS A 34 5.28 -4.07 -10.57
CA LYS A 34 4.80 -4.02 -9.18
C LYS A 34 3.32 -3.63 -9.08
N SER A 35 2.95 -2.45 -9.58
CA SER A 35 1.54 -1.99 -9.57
C SER A 35 0.64 -2.90 -10.41
N THR A 36 1.16 -3.51 -11.48
CA THR A 36 0.41 -4.50 -12.27
C THR A 36 0.10 -5.75 -11.46
N LEU A 37 1.03 -6.19 -10.61
CA LEU A 37 0.81 -7.30 -9.70
C LEU A 37 -0.31 -6.97 -8.69
N LEU A 38 -0.26 -5.78 -8.06
CA LEU A 38 -1.30 -5.35 -7.12
C LEU A 38 -2.67 -5.25 -7.80
N ARG A 39 -2.72 -4.64 -8.99
CA ARG A 39 -3.97 -4.52 -9.78
C ARG A 39 -4.52 -5.87 -10.23
N ALA A 40 -3.67 -6.87 -10.48
CA ALA A 40 -4.12 -8.23 -10.77
C ALA A 40 -4.70 -8.91 -9.53
N LEU A 41 -4.14 -8.65 -8.34
CA LEU A 41 -4.67 -9.18 -7.06
C LEU A 41 -6.07 -8.63 -6.75
N VAL A 42 -6.36 -7.36 -7.06
CA VAL A 42 -7.70 -6.76 -6.94
C VAL A 42 -8.58 -7.00 -8.19
N LYS A 43 -8.12 -7.77 -9.16
CA LYS A 43 -8.85 -8.12 -10.39
C LYS A 43 -9.19 -6.93 -11.31
N GLU A 44 -8.47 -5.82 -11.18
CA GLU A 44 -8.57 -4.69 -12.13
C GLU A 44 -7.97 -5.00 -13.49
N VAL A 45 -7.05 -5.94 -13.57
CA VAL A 45 -6.45 -6.41 -14.81
C VAL A 45 -6.62 -7.93 -14.95
N PRO A 46 -6.87 -8.45 -16.17
CA PRO A 46 -7.00 -9.88 -16.39
C PRO A 46 -5.64 -10.58 -16.17
N TYR A 47 -5.68 -11.76 -15.58
CA TYR A 47 -4.51 -12.60 -15.37
C TYR A 47 -4.82 -14.07 -15.67
N THR A 48 -3.78 -14.86 -15.87
CA THR A 48 -3.84 -16.33 -15.92
C THR A 48 -3.08 -16.92 -14.75
N GLY A 49 -3.51 -18.08 -14.27
CA GLY A 49 -2.96 -18.72 -13.07
C GLY A 49 -3.94 -18.67 -11.92
N ARG A 50 -3.45 -18.80 -10.69
CA ARG A 50 -4.26 -19.04 -9.50
C ARG A 50 -3.82 -18.13 -8.37
N ILE A 51 -4.77 -17.59 -7.63
CA ILE A 51 -4.59 -16.86 -6.37
C ILE A 51 -5.37 -17.63 -5.31
N GLU A 52 -4.70 -18.01 -4.24
CA GLU A 52 -5.31 -18.76 -3.14
C GLU A 52 -5.12 -18.01 -1.83
N PHE A 53 -6.18 -17.95 -1.05
CA PHE A 53 -6.16 -17.43 0.31
C PHE A 53 -6.28 -18.61 1.27
N HIS A 54 -5.31 -18.75 2.20
CA HIS A 54 -5.27 -19.84 3.18
C HIS A 54 -5.61 -19.33 4.60
N CYS A 55 -6.67 -18.53 4.70
CA CYS A 55 -7.08 -17.87 5.94
C CYS A 55 -8.09 -18.70 6.78
N GLY A 56 -8.42 -19.91 6.34
CA GLY A 56 -9.39 -20.78 7.04
C GLY A 56 -10.85 -20.45 6.75
N HIS A 57 -11.13 -19.45 5.91
CA HIS A 57 -12.47 -19.12 5.43
C HIS A 57 -12.75 -19.77 4.07
N ASP A 58 -14.03 -20.01 3.76
CA ASP A 58 -14.44 -20.53 2.45
C ASP A 58 -14.40 -19.43 1.38
N HIS A 59 -13.34 -19.44 0.56
CA HIS A 59 -13.15 -18.54 -0.58
C HIS A 59 -13.61 -19.15 -1.91
N SER A 60 -14.49 -20.12 -1.90
CA SER A 60 -15.06 -20.73 -3.12
C SER A 60 -15.74 -19.69 -4.03
N ARG A 61 -16.10 -18.52 -3.49
CA ARG A 61 -16.54 -17.34 -4.23
C ARG A 61 -15.51 -16.23 -4.07
N PRO A 62 -15.00 -15.65 -5.18
CA PRO A 62 -14.15 -14.49 -5.10
C PRO A 62 -14.94 -13.34 -4.47
N ASN A 63 -14.66 -13.04 -3.20
CA ASN A 63 -15.25 -11.89 -2.54
C ASN A 63 -14.23 -10.74 -2.63
N PRO A 64 -14.52 -9.65 -3.36
CA PRO A 64 -13.66 -8.48 -3.43
C PRO A 64 -13.44 -7.83 -2.05
N ASP A 65 -14.30 -8.14 -1.08
CA ASP A 65 -14.28 -7.58 0.26
C ASP A 65 -13.07 -8.06 1.11
N HIS A 66 -12.31 -9.07 0.63
CA HIS A 66 -11.14 -9.58 1.37
C HIS A 66 -9.83 -8.85 1.08
N VAL A 67 -9.81 -7.97 0.09
CA VAL A 67 -8.60 -7.26 -0.33
C VAL A 67 -8.83 -5.75 -0.31
N GLY A 68 -8.14 -5.06 0.59
CA GLY A 68 -8.05 -3.59 0.57
C GLY A 68 -6.93 -3.14 -0.33
N TYR A 69 -7.10 -2.02 -1.03
CA TYR A 69 -6.07 -1.47 -1.91
C TYR A 69 -5.94 0.05 -1.76
N VAL A 70 -4.72 0.49 -1.52
CA VAL A 70 -4.32 1.90 -1.54
C VAL A 70 -3.43 2.11 -2.76
N PRO A 71 -3.91 2.82 -3.80
CA PRO A 71 -3.13 3.10 -4.99
C PRO A 71 -2.08 4.20 -4.73
N GLN A 72 -1.02 4.23 -5.53
CA GLN A 72 0.04 5.25 -5.46
C GLN A 72 -0.51 6.68 -5.60
N GLN A 73 -1.50 6.87 -6.46
CA GLN A 73 -2.16 8.17 -6.67
C GLN A 73 -3.66 7.99 -6.83
N LEU A 74 -4.41 8.73 -6.04
CA LEU A 74 -5.82 8.93 -6.30
C LEU A 74 -5.98 10.20 -7.15
N ARG A 75 -6.41 10.03 -8.40
CA ARG A 75 -6.76 11.16 -9.27
C ARG A 75 -8.17 11.62 -8.92
N VAL A 76 -8.28 12.63 -8.06
CA VAL A 76 -9.53 13.35 -7.87
C VAL A 76 -9.53 14.52 -8.82
N GLU A 77 -10.58 14.66 -9.64
CA GLU A 77 -10.72 15.84 -10.49
C GLU A 77 -10.85 17.07 -9.61
N ALA A 78 -9.98 18.06 -9.83
CA ALA A 78 -9.85 19.27 -9.00
C ALA A 78 -11.13 20.11 -8.87
N ASN A 79 -12.14 19.85 -9.70
CA ASN A 79 -13.40 20.60 -9.72
C ASN A 79 -14.56 19.84 -9.04
N LEU A 80 -14.32 18.69 -8.45
CA LEU A 80 -15.35 17.93 -7.77
C LEU A 80 -15.38 18.34 -6.28
N PRO A 81 -16.43 19.06 -5.80
CA PRO A 81 -16.53 19.49 -4.40
C PRO A 81 -16.87 18.28 -3.51
N LEU A 82 -15.91 17.37 -3.36
CA LEU A 82 -16.06 16.12 -2.63
C LEU A 82 -15.43 16.27 -1.25
N THR A 83 -16.20 16.07 -0.19
CA THR A 83 -15.66 15.96 1.17
C THR A 83 -15.22 14.53 1.50
N VAL A 84 -14.40 14.36 2.53
CA VAL A 84 -14.05 13.01 3.06
C VAL A 84 -15.31 12.25 3.44
N ARG A 85 -16.31 12.93 4.02
CA ARG A 85 -17.62 12.35 4.35
C ARG A 85 -18.33 11.79 3.11
N ASP A 86 -18.33 12.54 2.00
CA ASP A 86 -18.98 12.10 0.77
C ASP A 86 -18.24 10.88 0.17
N LEU A 87 -16.91 10.92 0.19
CA LEU A 87 -16.07 9.81 -0.27
C LEU A 87 -16.40 8.50 0.49
N PHE A 88 -16.43 8.56 1.83
CA PHE A 88 -16.84 7.41 2.64
C PHE A 88 -18.31 7.03 2.41
N GLY A 89 -19.19 8.01 2.25
CA GLY A 89 -20.60 7.76 1.99
C GLY A 89 -20.83 6.97 0.69
N MET A 90 -20.07 7.26 -0.37
CA MET A 90 -20.15 6.52 -1.63
C MET A 90 -19.69 5.06 -1.50
N VAL A 91 -18.75 4.79 -0.60
CA VAL A 91 -18.22 3.43 -0.38
C VAL A 91 -19.10 2.64 0.60
N LEU A 92 -19.52 3.27 1.70
CA LEU A 92 -20.15 2.58 2.83
C LEU A 92 -21.68 2.42 2.71
N GLN A 93 -22.34 3.14 1.81
CA GLN A 93 -23.80 3.01 1.62
C GLN A 93 -24.17 2.84 0.16
N ARG A 94 -25.25 2.06 -0.06
CA ARG A 94 -25.85 1.91 -1.40
C ARG A 94 -26.90 2.97 -1.71
N ARG A 95 -27.31 3.75 -0.70
CA ARG A 95 -28.31 4.81 -0.86
C ARG A 95 -27.64 6.07 -1.43
N PRO A 96 -28.31 6.80 -2.35
CA PRO A 96 -27.80 8.06 -2.86
C PRO A 96 -27.49 9.07 -1.73
N LEU A 97 -26.39 9.82 -1.85
CA LEU A 97 -25.91 10.75 -0.81
C LEU A 97 -26.92 11.89 -0.53
N PHE A 98 -27.70 12.33 -1.52
CA PHE A 98 -28.72 13.37 -1.35
C PHE A 98 -29.85 12.97 -0.40
N LEU A 99 -30.02 11.69 -0.09
CA LEU A 99 -30.93 11.19 0.94
C LEU A 99 -30.30 11.19 2.34
N GLY A 100 -29.10 11.76 2.46
CA GLY A 100 -28.33 11.82 3.69
C GLY A 100 -27.58 10.52 4.00
N ILE A 101 -26.74 10.59 5.02
CA ILE A 101 -25.92 9.48 5.50
C ILE A 101 -26.55 8.92 6.77
N SER A 102 -26.77 7.59 6.79
CA SER A 102 -27.40 6.93 7.93
C SER A 102 -26.52 7.03 9.19
N ARG A 103 -27.13 6.95 10.38
CA ARG A 103 -26.40 6.98 11.66
C ARG A 103 -25.33 5.88 11.72
N ARG A 104 -25.66 4.65 11.33
CA ARG A 104 -24.74 3.53 11.32
C ARG A 104 -23.51 3.79 10.44
N VAL A 105 -23.71 4.38 9.27
CA VAL A 105 -22.60 4.71 8.35
C VAL A 105 -21.74 5.83 8.94
N ARG A 106 -22.33 6.85 9.58
CA ARG A 106 -21.56 7.90 10.26
C ARG A 106 -20.69 7.35 11.40
N GLU A 107 -21.23 6.46 12.20
CA GLU A 107 -20.50 5.79 13.28
C GLU A 107 -19.34 4.95 12.72
N ARG A 108 -19.58 4.24 11.61
CA ARG A 108 -18.53 3.46 10.92
C ARG A 108 -17.43 4.35 10.33
N MET A 109 -17.78 5.46 9.66
CA MET A 109 -16.82 6.45 9.17
C MET A 109 -15.94 6.98 10.31
N ALA A 110 -16.56 7.41 11.40
CA ALA A 110 -15.83 7.94 12.55
C ALA A 110 -14.84 6.91 13.10
N HIS A 111 -15.27 5.67 13.28
CA HIS A 111 -14.42 4.59 13.74
C HIS A 111 -13.22 4.32 12.82
N LEU A 112 -13.44 4.26 11.50
CA LEU A 112 -12.37 4.03 10.53
C LEU A 112 -11.35 5.18 10.53
N LEU A 113 -11.82 6.44 10.53
CA LEU A 113 -10.96 7.62 10.54
C LEU A 113 -10.21 7.79 11.87
N GLU A 114 -10.83 7.42 12.99
CA GLU A 114 -10.17 7.44 14.30
C GLU A 114 -8.97 6.49 14.35
N ARG A 115 -9.10 5.29 13.77
CA ARG A 115 -8.03 4.28 13.72
C ARG A 115 -6.76 4.76 13.03
N VAL A 116 -6.88 5.73 12.11
CA VAL A 116 -5.76 6.32 11.37
C VAL A 116 -5.44 7.76 11.80
N GLY A 117 -6.08 8.25 12.87
CA GLY A 117 -5.88 9.63 13.37
C GLY A 117 -6.37 10.72 12.42
N ALA A 118 -7.42 10.44 11.63
CA ALA A 118 -7.95 11.34 10.59
C ALA A 118 -9.39 11.79 10.85
N LEU A 119 -9.95 11.59 12.06
CA LEU A 119 -11.33 11.92 12.37
C LEU A 119 -11.67 13.40 12.12
N GLY A 120 -10.75 14.32 12.42
CA GLY A 120 -10.91 15.76 12.19
C GLY A 120 -10.99 16.17 10.72
N LEU A 121 -10.76 15.25 9.79
CA LEU A 121 -10.79 15.53 8.35
C LEU A 121 -12.16 15.26 7.70
N LEU A 122 -13.14 14.74 8.46
CA LEU A 122 -14.40 14.23 7.94
C LEU A 122 -15.15 15.23 7.04
N ASP A 123 -15.15 16.50 7.40
CA ASP A 123 -15.86 17.56 6.67
C ASP A 123 -14.95 18.39 5.75
N ARG A 124 -13.66 18.01 5.63
CA ARG A 124 -12.73 18.72 4.74
C ARG A 124 -12.91 18.27 3.29
N PRO A 125 -12.81 19.20 2.33
CA PRO A 125 -12.72 18.86 0.91
C PRO A 125 -11.48 18.00 0.65
N VAL A 126 -11.64 16.92 -0.13
CA VAL A 126 -10.55 15.99 -0.45
C VAL A 126 -9.40 16.70 -1.18
N GLU A 127 -9.72 17.66 -2.05
CA GLU A 127 -8.72 18.48 -2.78
C GLU A 127 -7.85 19.37 -1.88
N LYS A 128 -8.28 19.62 -0.63
CA LYS A 128 -7.57 20.47 0.33
C LYS A 128 -6.77 19.67 1.37
N LEU A 129 -6.73 18.36 1.24
CA LEU A 129 -5.94 17.52 2.10
C LEU A 129 -4.46 17.59 1.69
N SER A 130 -3.56 17.57 2.68
CA SER A 130 -2.15 17.30 2.43
C SER A 130 -1.97 15.86 1.93
N GLY A 131 -0.81 15.55 1.34
CA GLY A 131 -0.51 14.19 0.88
C GLY A 131 -0.69 13.16 2.00
N GLY A 132 -0.14 13.42 3.18
CA GLY A 132 -0.25 12.53 4.35
C GLY A 132 -1.68 12.40 4.89
N GLU A 133 -2.47 13.49 4.91
CA GLU A 133 -3.88 13.46 5.29
C GLU A 133 -4.68 12.60 4.29
N LEU A 134 -4.45 12.76 3.00
CA LEU A 134 -5.11 11.97 1.96
C LEU A 134 -4.77 10.49 2.09
N GLN A 135 -3.50 10.15 2.28
CA GLN A 135 -3.05 8.76 2.45
C GLN A 135 -3.68 8.09 3.69
N ARG A 136 -3.82 8.81 4.82
CA ARG A 136 -4.55 8.32 6.00
C ARG A 136 -6.02 8.04 5.69
N VAL A 137 -6.68 8.92 4.95
CA VAL A 137 -8.07 8.76 4.51
C VAL A 137 -8.22 7.54 3.60
N LEU A 138 -7.32 7.36 2.62
CA LEU A 138 -7.32 6.20 1.72
C LEU A 138 -7.04 4.89 2.46
N LEU A 139 -6.11 4.92 3.42
CA LEU A 139 -5.82 3.76 4.27
C LEU A 139 -7.05 3.36 5.10
N ALA A 140 -7.78 4.34 5.68
CA ALA A 140 -9.01 4.08 6.41
C ALA A 140 -10.09 3.44 5.51
N LEU A 141 -10.24 3.92 4.27
CA LEU A 141 -11.17 3.35 3.29
C LEU A 141 -10.78 1.93 2.90
N ALA A 142 -9.49 1.68 2.66
CA ALA A 142 -8.99 0.36 2.29
C ALA A 142 -9.13 -0.66 3.42
N MET A 143 -9.27 -0.21 4.67
CA MET A 143 -9.56 -1.06 5.83
C MET A 143 -11.04 -1.42 5.98
N GLU A 144 -11.91 -0.99 5.09
CA GLU A 144 -13.32 -1.41 5.02
C GLU A 144 -13.47 -2.47 3.91
N PRO A 145 -14.11 -3.60 4.15
CA PRO A 145 -14.82 -4.10 5.34
C PRO A 145 -13.97 -4.98 6.30
N GLU A 146 -12.77 -4.63 6.61
CA GLU A 146 -11.78 -5.40 7.40
C GLU A 146 -11.12 -6.50 6.55
N PRO A 147 -10.32 -6.09 5.57
CA PRO A 147 -9.70 -7.01 4.62
C PRO A 147 -8.69 -7.94 5.29
N GLU A 148 -8.53 -9.14 4.75
CA GLU A 148 -7.49 -10.08 5.15
C GLU A 148 -6.12 -9.74 4.55
N LEU A 149 -6.15 -9.10 3.36
CA LEU A 149 -4.97 -8.63 2.64
C LEU A 149 -5.13 -7.14 2.31
N LEU A 150 -4.17 -6.35 2.74
CA LEU A 150 -4.06 -4.94 2.41
C LEU A 150 -2.89 -4.72 1.44
N LEU A 151 -3.18 -4.17 0.28
CA LEU A 151 -2.22 -3.84 -0.77
C LEU A 151 -1.93 -2.35 -0.73
N LEU A 152 -0.66 -1.99 -0.60
CA LEU A 152 -0.19 -0.61 -0.52
C LEU A 152 0.81 -0.35 -1.65
N ASP A 153 0.45 0.50 -2.61
CA ASP A 153 1.28 0.83 -3.77
C ASP A 153 1.99 2.17 -3.53
N GLU A 154 3.23 2.15 -3.05
CA GLU A 154 4.02 3.33 -2.70
C GLU A 154 3.23 4.35 -1.84
N PRO A 155 2.69 3.92 -0.69
CA PRO A 155 1.67 4.67 0.03
C PRO A 155 2.16 5.96 0.68
N ALA A 156 3.47 6.19 0.74
CA ALA A 156 4.05 7.43 1.24
C ALA A 156 4.42 8.42 0.11
N ALA A 157 4.16 8.07 -1.15
CA ALA A 157 4.42 8.98 -2.26
C ALA A 157 3.62 10.29 -2.12
N GLY A 158 4.34 11.42 -2.04
CA GLY A 158 3.74 12.74 -1.84
C GLY A 158 3.45 13.11 -0.37
N ILE A 159 3.95 12.35 0.57
CA ILE A 159 4.01 12.71 2.00
C ILE A 159 5.33 13.45 2.26
N ASP A 160 5.29 14.47 3.12
CA ASP A 160 6.49 15.15 3.57
C ASP A 160 7.38 14.19 4.39
N PHE A 161 8.69 14.29 4.22
CA PHE A 161 9.67 13.42 4.87
C PHE A 161 9.46 13.26 6.39
N GLN A 162 9.10 14.34 7.10
CA GLN A 162 8.86 14.28 8.55
C GLN A 162 7.60 13.50 8.95
N GLU A 163 6.62 13.39 8.05
CA GLU A 163 5.36 12.66 8.26
C GLU A 163 5.42 11.22 7.75
N GLU A 164 6.38 10.91 6.88
CA GLU A 164 6.52 9.59 6.25
C GLU A 164 6.76 8.50 7.29
N ASP A 165 7.67 8.71 8.23
CA ASP A 165 7.97 7.77 9.31
C ASP A 165 6.74 7.48 10.16
N LYS A 166 5.99 8.51 10.54
CA LYS A 166 4.74 8.36 11.32
C LYS A 166 3.68 7.57 10.55
N PHE A 167 3.66 7.73 9.24
CA PHE A 167 2.72 6.99 8.39
C PHE A 167 3.09 5.49 8.31
N TYR A 168 4.36 5.15 8.19
CA TYR A 168 4.80 3.76 8.24
C TYR A 168 4.63 3.13 9.62
N ASP A 169 4.84 3.89 10.69
CA ASP A 169 4.53 3.45 12.06
C ASP A 169 3.03 3.16 12.22
N LEU A 170 2.15 3.97 11.63
CA LEU A 170 0.71 3.73 11.59
C LEU A 170 0.37 2.40 10.88
N ILE A 171 0.98 2.13 9.72
CA ILE A 171 0.80 0.86 8.97
C ILE A 171 1.23 -0.33 9.83
N THR A 172 2.39 -0.23 10.48
CA THR A 172 2.89 -1.27 11.39
C THR A 172 1.94 -1.52 12.56
N ALA A 173 1.47 -0.44 13.19
CA ALA A 173 0.50 -0.53 14.29
C ALA A 173 -0.86 -1.12 13.84
N LEU A 174 -1.31 -0.83 12.62
CA LEU A 174 -2.51 -1.44 12.06
C LEU A 174 -2.33 -2.95 11.86
N ASN A 175 -1.22 -3.38 11.26
CA ASN A 175 -0.91 -4.81 11.12
C ASN A 175 -0.92 -5.53 12.47
N GLN A 176 -0.23 -4.98 13.48
CA GLN A 176 -0.15 -5.57 14.82
C GLN A 176 -1.51 -5.67 15.54
N ARG A 177 -2.34 -4.62 15.42
CA ARG A 177 -3.65 -4.56 16.11
C ARG A 177 -4.72 -5.40 15.45
N THR A 178 -4.73 -5.46 14.10
CA THR A 178 -5.79 -6.13 13.34
C THR A 178 -5.40 -7.50 12.84
N GLY A 179 -4.11 -7.77 12.72
CA GLY A 179 -3.59 -8.97 12.08
C GLY A 179 -3.80 -9.00 10.56
N VAL A 180 -4.09 -7.85 9.92
CA VAL A 180 -4.20 -7.78 8.46
C VAL A 180 -2.86 -8.13 7.82
N THR A 181 -2.85 -8.99 6.80
CA THR A 181 -1.67 -9.26 5.99
C THR A 181 -1.43 -8.10 5.05
N ILE A 182 -0.20 -7.61 4.94
CA ILE A 182 0.13 -6.43 4.12
C ILE A 182 1.13 -6.81 3.03
N LEU A 183 0.83 -6.40 1.79
CA LEU A 183 1.78 -6.35 0.68
C LEU A 183 2.06 -4.89 0.35
N LEU A 184 3.26 -4.44 0.68
CA LEU A 184 3.72 -3.07 0.53
C LEU A 184 4.68 -2.96 -0.65
N VAL A 185 4.37 -2.13 -1.64
CA VAL A 185 5.36 -1.69 -2.63
C VAL A 185 6.10 -0.49 -2.07
N SER A 186 7.41 -0.57 -2.02
CA SER A 186 8.29 0.54 -1.65
C SER A 186 9.59 0.47 -2.45
N HIS A 187 10.15 1.63 -2.74
CA HIS A 187 11.50 1.78 -3.29
C HIS A 187 12.51 2.23 -2.21
N ASP A 188 12.05 2.53 -1.00
CA ASP A 188 12.88 2.88 0.14
C ASP A 188 13.28 1.63 0.93
N LEU A 189 14.55 1.26 0.80
CA LEU A 189 15.11 0.08 1.46
C LEU A 189 15.24 0.26 2.98
N SER A 190 15.33 1.49 3.48
CA SER A 190 15.39 1.78 4.92
C SER A 190 14.06 1.43 5.58
N VAL A 191 12.96 1.84 4.95
CA VAL A 191 11.59 1.48 5.34
C VAL A 191 11.38 -0.03 5.27
N VAL A 192 11.78 -0.66 4.16
CA VAL A 192 11.69 -2.12 3.97
C VAL A 192 12.41 -2.86 5.09
N SER A 193 13.66 -2.45 5.40
CA SER A 193 14.49 -3.08 6.45
C SER A 193 13.87 -2.95 7.84
N ARG A 194 13.18 -1.83 8.11
CA ARG A 194 12.61 -1.52 9.42
C ARG A 194 11.29 -2.25 9.68
N MET A 195 10.41 -2.34 8.69
CA MET A 195 9.04 -2.79 8.92
C MET A 195 8.65 -4.12 8.27
N ALA A 196 9.36 -4.55 7.20
CA ALA A 196 8.99 -5.77 6.51
C ALA A 196 9.46 -7.02 7.28
N HIS A 197 8.63 -8.05 7.27
CA HIS A 197 8.98 -9.38 7.76
C HIS A 197 9.56 -10.25 6.65
N HIS A 198 9.18 -9.97 5.41
CA HIS A 198 9.60 -10.68 4.21
C HIS A 198 9.74 -9.71 3.03
N VAL A 199 10.61 -10.01 2.09
CA VAL A 199 10.85 -9.21 0.88
C VAL A 199 10.71 -10.09 -0.35
N LEU A 200 10.06 -9.54 -1.37
CA LEU A 200 9.95 -10.11 -2.71
C LEU A 200 10.60 -9.13 -3.69
N CYS A 201 11.51 -9.63 -4.54
CA CYS A 201 12.15 -8.81 -5.58
C CYS A 201 11.52 -9.14 -6.93
N LEU A 202 10.85 -8.16 -7.53
CA LEU A 202 10.26 -8.29 -8.86
C LEU A 202 11.16 -7.65 -9.90
N GLU A 203 11.60 -8.45 -10.87
CA GLU A 203 12.40 -7.98 -12.00
C GLU A 203 11.98 -8.70 -13.28
N GLY A 204 11.89 -7.95 -14.39
CA GLY A 204 11.51 -8.51 -15.69
C GLY A 204 10.17 -9.27 -15.69
N GLY A 205 9.28 -8.95 -14.75
CA GLY A 205 7.98 -9.59 -14.56
C GLY A 205 8.03 -10.92 -13.80
N ARG A 206 9.13 -11.24 -13.10
CA ARG A 206 9.31 -12.47 -12.31
C ARG A 206 9.80 -12.15 -10.90
N ILE A 207 9.48 -13.01 -9.94
CA ILE A 207 10.12 -12.96 -8.62
C ILE A 207 11.52 -13.58 -8.77
N GLN A 208 12.55 -12.76 -8.62
CA GLN A 208 13.97 -13.16 -8.74
C GLN A 208 14.56 -13.55 -7.39
N CYS A 209 14.15 -12.87 -6.32
CA CYS A 209 14.58 -13.20 -4.97
C CYS A 209 13.43 -13.05 -3.98
N GLN A 210 13.52 -13.78 -2.88
CA GLN A 210 12.64 -13.68 -1.73
C GLN A 210 13.36 -14.12 -0.47
N GLY A 211 13.09 -13.48 0.66
CA GLY A 211 13.73 -13.80 1.93
C GLY A 211 13.44 -12.75 3.00
N SER A 212 14.19 -12.81 4.09
CA SER A 212 14.12 -11.78 5.12
C SER A 212 14.78 -10.47 4.63
N PRO A 213 14.39 -9.29 5.19
CA PRO A 213 15.04 -8.03 4.85
C PRO A 213 16.56 -8.06 5.03
N ARG A 214 17.05 -8.75 6.08
CA ARG A 214 18.49 -8.87 6.36
C ARG A 214 19.25 -9.63 5.29
N GLU A 215 18.60 -10.60 4.64
CA GLU A 215 19.20 -11.40 3.56
C GLU A 215 19.19 -10.66 2.23
N ILE A 216 18.12 -9.90 1.97
CA ILE A 216 17.87 -9.29 0.66
C ILE A 216 18.44 -7.86 0.57
N VAL A 217 18.38 -7.06 1.65
CA VAL A 217 18.80 -5.66 1.67
C VAL A 217 20.29 -5.54 2.02
N ASN A 218 21.15 -6.41 1.50
CA ASN A 218 22.58 -6.22 1.57
C ASN A 218 23.09 -5.67 0.22
N GLU A 219 24.18 -4.88 0.24
CA GLU A 219 24.73 -4.22 -0.96
C GLU A 219 25.09 -5.20 -2.07
N GLU A 220 25.58 -6.38 -1.70
CA GLU A 220 26.02 -7.39 -2.63
C GLU A 220 24.84 -8.02 -3.40
N MET A 221 23.74 -8.35 -2.72
CA MET A 221 22.53 -8.88 -3.33
C MET A 221 21.80 -7.82 -4.18
N LEU A 222 21.75 -6.57 -3.72
CA LEU A 222 21.16 -5.47 -4.48
C LEU A 222 21.97 -5.17 -5.74
N GLY A 223 23.29 -5.23 -5.68
CA GLY A 223 24.18 -5.06 -6.82
C GLY A 223 24.02 -6.18 -7.85
N HIS A 224 23.83 -7.41 -7.42
CA HIS A 224 23.60 -8.56 -8.31
C HIS A 224 22.20 -8.58 -8.92
N THR A 225 21.17 -8.21 -8.16
CA THR A 225 19.76 -8.29 -8.60
C THR A 225 19.35 -7.10 -9.45
N PHE A 226 19.86 -5.90 -9.15
CA PHE A 226 19.44 -4.67 -9.81
C PHE A 226 20.54 -4.00 -10.64
N GLY A 227 21.72 -4.64 -10.74
CA GLY A 227 22.89 -4.10 -11.43
C GLY A 227 23.50 -2.89 -10.72
N SER A 228 24.77 -2.56 -11.01
CA SER A 228 25.49 -1.41 -10.47
C SER A 228 24.96 -0.02 -10.95
N ARG A 229 23.71 0.05 -11.44
CA ARG A 229 23.05 1.32 -11.74
C ARG A 229 22.49 1.92 -10.47
N LYS A 230 23.19 2.94 -9.97
CA LYS A 230 22.80 3.87 -8.91
C LYS A 230 21.36 4.38 -9.12
N GLY A 231 20.38 3.69 -8.58
CA GLY A 231 18.95 4.03 -8.69
C GLY A 231 18.19 3.89 -7.38
N PHE A 232 18.84 3.43 -6.32
CA PHE A 232 18.27 3.44 -4.97
C PHE A 232 18.87 4.65 -4.26
N TYR A 233 18.02 5.61 -3.89
CA TYR A 233 18.42 6.79 -3.14
C TYR A 233 18.77 6.36 -1.71
N GLU A 234 20.05 6.33 -1.38
CA GLU A 234 20.52 6.42 -0.01
C GLU A 234 20.34 7.87 0.44
N HIS A 235 19.38 8.15 1.29
CA HIS A 235 19.35 9.40 2.02
C HIS A 235 20.45 9.37 3.08
N HIS A 236 21.64 9.83 2.72
CA HIS A 236 22.71 10.14 3.67
C HIS A 236 22.24 11.30 4.55
N HIS A 237 22.00 11.03 5.82
CA HIS A 237 21.86 12.07 6.84
C HIS A 237 23.24 12.69 7.06
N PRO A 238 23.47 13.99 6.75
CA PRO A 238 24.66 14.67 7.22
C PRO A 238 24.55 14.84 8.74
N HIS A 239 25.37 14.12 9.49
CA HIS A 239 25.59 14.43 10.91
C HIS A 239 26.09 15.86 11.00
N PRO A 240 25.52 16.72 11.87
CA PRO A 240 26.05 18.05 12.11
C PRO A 240 27.43 17.90 12.75
N HIS A 241 28.46 18.38 12.08
CA HIS A 241 29.79 18.50 12.66
C HIS A 241 29.74 19.52 13.81
N PRO A 242 30.33 19.23 14.98
CA PRO A 242 30.46 20.22 16.04
C PRO A 242 31.36 21.34 15.55
N HIS A 243 30.91 22.58 15.68
CA HIS A 243 31.71 23.75 15.44
C HIS A 243 32.84 23.79 16.49
N PRO A 244 34.12 24.01 16.11
CA PRO A 244 35.16 24.31 17.08
C PRO A 244 34.93 25.71 17.65
N GLU A 245 34.87 25.79 18.97
CA GLU A 245 34.90 27.04 19.70
C GLU A 245 36.29 27.72 19.48
N THR A 246 36.24 28.97 19.05
CA THR A 246 37.30 29.94 19.23
C THR A 246 36.71 31.25 19.69
#